data_8d11340572bc932b64fb91a9cc9ffe3f
#
_entry.id   8d11340572bc932b64fb91a9cc9ffe3f
#
_cell.length_a   1.000
_cell.length_b   1.000
_cell.length_c   1.000
_cell.angle_alpha   90.00
_cell.angle_beta   90.00
_cell.angle_gamma   90.00
#
_symmetry.space_group_name_H-M   'P 1'
#
loop_
_entity.id
_entity.type
_entity.pdbx_description
1 polymer ?
#
loop_
_entity_poly.entity_id
_entity_poly.type
_entity_poly.pdbx_seq_one_letter_code
_entity_poly.pdbx_strand_id
1 'polypeptide(L)'
;MYQLSSAVLSAITKVAKVNLLEHSEGPSQSIIKAVSGLSEMFTRNGQVGSRVYFEDPQLCAGYLVYYLPVNLAKVQILLDELQPVLPVAQDQDFRVLDLGGGPGTGVLGVLDWCLSKSARPPS
;
A
#
# COMPACT_ATOMS: atom_id res chain seq x y z
N MET A 1 -4.56 16.37 -8.79
CA MET A 1 -4.98 15.33 -7.82
C MET A 1 -4.31 14.03 -8.20
N TYR A 2 -3.65 13.40 -7.26
CA TYR A 2 -2.95 12.16 -7.50
C TYR A 2 -3.93 10.98 -7.53
N GLN A 3 -3.86 10.13 -8.55
CA GLN A 3 -4.71 8.95 -8.67
C GLN A 3 -3.87 7.68 -8.75
N LEU A 4 -4.24 6.68 -7.97
CA LEU A 4 -3.69 5.34 -8.10
C LEU A 4 -4.20 4.67 -9.37
N SER A 5 -3.40 3.76 -9.93
CA SER A 5 -3.82 3.00 -11.10
C SER A 5 -5.05 2.13 -10.80
N SER A 6 -5.87 1.89 -11.81
CA SER A 6 -7.03 1.00 -11.69
C SER A 6 -6.64 -0.43 -11.32
N ALA A 7 -5.47 -0.88 -11.75
CA ALA A 7 -4.94 -2.20 -11.42
C ALA A 7 -4.68 -2.34 -9.91
N VAL A 8 -4.03 -1.34 -9.30
CA VAL A 8 -3.77 -1.32 -7.86
C VAL A 8 -5.08 -1.24 -7.07
N LEU A 9 -6.00 -0.36 -7.45
CA LEU A 9 -7.30 -0.23 -6.79
C LEU A 9 -8.12 -1.53 -6.85
N SER A 10 -8.13 -2.19 -8.01
CA SER A 10 -8.79 -3.49 -8.19
C SER A 10 -8.18 -4.57 -7.30
N ALA A 11 -6.85 -4.66 -7.25
CA ALA A 11 -6.14 -5.62 -6.42
C ALA A 11 -6.43 -5.40 -4.92
N ILE A 12 -6.37 -4.18 -4.44
CA ILE A 12 -6.68 -3.82 -3.04
C ILE A 12 -8.12 -4.24 -2.70
N THR A 13 -9.09 -3.89 -3.55
CA THR A 13 -10.49 -4.20 -3.34
C THR A 13 -10.72 -5.72 -3.26
N LYS A 14 -10.09 -6.47 -4.14
CA LYS A 14 -10.21 -7.93 -4.17
C LYS A 14 -9.67 -8.57 -2.89
N VAL A 15 -8.48 -8.17 -2.45
CA VAL A 15 -7.86 -8.75 -1.24
C VAL A 15 -8.62 -8.32 0.01
N ALA A 16 -9.06 -7.06 0.11
CA ALA A 16 -9.84 -6.58 1.24
C ALA A 16 -11.18 -7.32 1.37
N LYS A 17 -11.87 -7.59 0.29
CA LYS A 17 -13.12 -8.37 0.29
C LYS A 17 -12.92 -9.78 0.83
N VAL A 18 -11.88 -10.47 0.42
CA VAL A 18 -11.57 -11.81 0.93
C VAL A 18 -11.40 -11.81 2.45
N ASN A 19 -10.70 -10.80 2.98
CA ASN A 19 -10.45 -10.69 4.42
C ASN A 19 -11.69 -10.28 5.24
N LEU A 20 -12.73 -9.75 4.62
CA LEU A 20 -13.95 -9.28 5.29
C LEU A 20 -15.14 -10.25 5.21
N LEU A 21 -15.04 -11.32 4.44
CA LEU A 21 -16.15 -12.26 4.20
C LEU A 21 -16.65 -13.01 5.45
N GLU A 22 -15.87 -13.04 6.52
CA GLU A 22 -16.19 -13.78 7.74
C GLU A 22 -16.83 -12.92 8.85
N HIS A 23 -17.07 -11.63 8.62
CA HIS A 23 -17.59 -10.74 9.65
C HIS A 23 -19.08 -10.48 9.51
N SER A 24 -19.79 -10.60 10.64
CA SER A 24 -21.24 -10.39 10.76
C SER A 24 -21.68 -8.93 10.63
N GLU A 25 -20.73 -7.99 10.77
CA GLU A 25 -20.98 -6.55 10.57
C GLU A 25 -20.81 -6.18 9.11
N GLY A 26 -21.52 -5.14 8.65
CA GLY A 26 -21.36 -4.64 7.27
C GLY A 26 -19.91 -4.26 6.97
N PRO A 27 -19.42 -4.46 5.71
CA PRO A 27 -18.03 -4.25 5.36
C PRO A 27 -17.50 -2.86 5.71
N SER A 28 -18.34 -1.81 5.57
CA SER A 28 -17.95 -0.43 5.85
C SER A 28 -17.70 -0.18 7.33
N GLN A 29 -18.52 -0.72 8.22
CA GLN A 29 -18.32 -0.57 9.66
C GLN A 29 -17.11 -1.34 10.16
N SER A 30 -16.88 -2.54 9.63
CA SER A 30 -15.69 -3.33 9.93
C SER A 30 -14.40 -2.62 9.55
N ILE A 31 -14.38 -1.95 8.39
CA ILE A 31 -13.22 -1.16 7.96
C ILE A 31 -13.02 0.06 8.85
N ILE A 32 -14.07 0.80 9.20
CA ILE A 32 -13.98 1.97 10.08
C ILE A 32 -13.40 1.58 11.44
N LYS A 33 -13.88 0.50 12.05
CA LYS A 33 -13.36 -0.02 13.31
C LYS A 33 -11.88 -0.45 13.17
N ALA A 34 -11.55 -1.14 12.10
CA ALA A 34 -10.18 -1.58 11.84
C ALA A 34 -9.21 -0.41 11.68
N VAL A 35 -9.58 0.61 10.91
CA VAL A 35 -8.76 1.82 10.72
C VAL A 35 -8.59 2.58 12.03
N SER A 36 -9.65 2.72 12.82
CA SER A 36 -9.60 3.33 14.15
C SER A 36 -8.65 2.57 15.09
N GLY A 37 -8.75 1.25 15.13
CA GLY A 37 -7.87 0.39 15.91
C GLY A 37 -6.41 0.49 15.48
N LEU A 38 -6.14 0.50 14.18
CA LEU A 38 -4.79 0.69 13.63
C LEU A 38 -4.23 2.06 13.98
N SER A 39 -5.04 3.11 13.90
CA SER A 39 -4.63 4.46 14.27
C SER A 39 -4.19 4.53 15.73
N GLU A 40 -4.94 3.89 16.64
CA GLU A 40 -4.53 3.79 18.04
C GLU A 40 -3.23 3.01 18.22
N MET A 41 -3.07 1.89 17.52
CA MET A 41 -1.85 1.08 17.58
C MET A 41 -0.62 1.86 17.12
N PHE A 42 -0.73 2.62 16.04
CA PHE A 42 0.39 3.38 15.47
C PHE A 42 0.74 4.65 16.26
N THR A 43 -0.20 5.20 17.01
CA THR A 43 0.02 6.39 17.84
C THR A 43 0.49 6.07 19.27
N ARG A 44 0.26 4.86 19.75
CA ARG A 44 0.75 4.41 21.07
C ARG A 44 2.18 3.88 20.97
N ASN A 45 3.17 4.75 20.90
CA ASN A 45 4.61 4.54 21.13
C ASN A 45 5.16 3.10 20.96
N GLY A 46 4.84 2.43 19.87
CA GLY A 46 5.51 1.19 19.47
C GLY A 46 5.37 -0.02 20.38
N GLN A 47 4.50 0.01 21.40
CA GLN A 47 4.34 -1.12 22.32
C GLN A 47 3.52 -2.29 21.75
N VAL A 48 2.80 -2.06 20.67
CA VAL A 48 2.10 -3.14 19.98
C VAL A 48 2.86 -3.45 18.70
N GLY A 49 3.55 -4.59 18.69
CA GLY A 49 4.37 -5.00 17.56
C GLY A 49 3.56 -4.99 16.24
N SER A 50 4.18 -4.48 15.19
CA SER A 50 3.63 -4.40 13.83
C SER A 50 3.15 -5.75 13.26
N ARG A 51 3.46 -6.85 13.91
CA ARG A 51 3.06 -8.20 13.48
C ARG A 51 1.58 -8.52 13.76
N VAL A 52 0.97 -7.87 14.75
CA VAL A 52 -0.39 -8.22 15.21
C VAL A 52 -1.44 -7.91 14.15
N TYR A 53 -1.32 -6.82 13.42
CA TYR A 53 -2.34 -6.47 12.43
C TYR A 53 -2.34 -7.34 11.16
N PHE A 54 -1.22 -7.98 10.82
CA PHE A 54 -1.17 -8.95 9.72
C PHE A 54 -1.86 -10.27 10.05
N GLU A 55 -1.90 -10.63 11.32
CA GLU A 55 -2.53 -11.86 11.80
C GLU A 55 -4.06 -11.72 11.94
N ASP A 56 -4.56 -10.49 12.08
CA ASP A 56 -5.99 -10.19 12.15
C ASP A 56 -6.52 -9.78 10.77
N PRO A 57 -7.41 -10.57 10.14
CA PRO A 57 -7.94 -10.27 8.81
C PRO A 57 -8.67 -8.93 8.72
N GLN A 58 -9.36 -8.53 9.78
CA GLN A 58 -10.09 -7.26 9.83
C GLN A 58 -9.12 -6.07 9.85
N LEU A 59 -8.11 -6.12 10.70
CA LEU A 59 -7.07 -5.08 10.76
C LEU A 59 -6.27 -5.02 9.45
N CYS A 60 -5.97 -6.17 8.88
CA CYS A 60 -5.30 -6.26 7.58
C CYS A 60 -6.13 -5.59 6.47
N ALA A 61 -7.43 -5.85 6.43
CA ALA A 61 -8.33 -5.20 5.47
C ALA A 61 -8.39 -3.68 5.67
N GLY A 62 -8.46 -3.21 6.91
CA GLY A 62 -8.40 -1.78 7.23
C GLY A 62 -7.10 -1.12 6.75
N TYR A 63 -5.98 -1.79 6.95
CA TYR A 63 -4.68 -1.32 6.44
C TYR A 63 -4.68 -1.22 4.91
N LEU A 64 -5.11 -2.27 4.23
CA LEU A 64 -5.14 -2.33 2.77
C LEU A 64 -6.03 -1.25 2.13
N VAL A 65 -7.14 -0.92 2.77
CA VAL A 65 -8.11 0.05 2.23
C VAL A 65 -7.72 1.49 2.52
N TYR A 66 -7.10 1.76 3.66
CA TYR A 66 -6.76 3.12 4.09
C TYR A 66 -5.27 3.44 4.01
N TYR A 67 -4.44 2.71 4.76
CA TYR A 67 -3.01 3.05 4.88
C TYR A 67 -2.20 2.72 3.63
N LEU A 68 -2.47 1.59 3.00
CA LEU A 68 -1.75 1.18 1.80
C LEU A 68 -1.89 2.20 0.67
N PRO A 69 -3.11 2.64 0.27
CA PRO A 69 -3.26 3.63 -0.79
C PRO A 69 -2.59 4.96 -0.48
N VAL A 70 -2.73 5.44 0.76
CA VAL A 70 -2.13 6.70 1.21
C VAL A 70 -0.61 6.64 1.16
N ASN A 71 -0.02 5.60 1.70
CA ASN A 71 1.42 5.43 1.74
C ASN A 71 2.01 5.16 0.36
N LEU A 72 1.31 4.39 -0.47
CA LEU A 72 1.69 4.15 -1.86
C LEU A 72 1.72 5.46 -2.66
N ALA A 73 0.70 6.31 -2.51
CA ALA A 73 0.65 7.62 -3.13
C ALA A 73 1.83 8.52 -2.69
N LYS A 74 2.18 8.49 -1.40
CA LYS A 74 3.35 9.23 -0.89
C LYS A 74 4.65 8.80 -1.55
N VAL A 75 4.86 7.48 -1.71
CA VAL A 75 6.04 6.95 -2.41
C VAL A 75 6.11 7.47 -3.84
N GLN A 76 5.00 7.43 -4.56
CA GLN A 76 4.94 7.87 -5.95
C GLN A 76 5.14 9.38 -6.12
N ILE A 77 4.60 10.19 -5.21
CA ILE A 77 4.84 11.65 -5.20
C ILE A 77 6.33 11.94 -5.01
N LEU A 78 6.99 11.25 -4.07
CA LEU A 78 8.44 11.40 -3.86
C LEU A 78 9.25 10.96 -5.07
N LEU A 79 8.85 9.89 -5.74
CA LEU A 79 9.52 9.42 -6.96
C LEU A 79 9.37 10.43 -8.11
N ASP A 80 8.21 11.06 -8.25
CA ASP A 80 8.01 12.13 -9.23
C ASP A 80 8.94 13.33 -8.96
N GLU A 81 9.10 13.72 -7.71
CA GLU A 81 10.02 14.80 -7.32
C GLU A 81 11.48 14.43 -7.55
N LEU A 82 11.85 13.18 -7.30
CA LEU A 82 13.22 12.69 -7.45
C LEU A 82 13.58 12.28 -8.89
N GLN A 83 12.59 12.13 -9.76
CA GLN A 83 12.79 11.66 -11.14
C GLN A 83 13.95 12.34 -11.88
N PRO A 84 14.16 13.69 -11.79
CA PRO A 84 15.25 14.35 -12.49
C PRO A 84 16.65 13.91 -12.06
N VAL A 85 16.80 13.36 -10.85
CA VAL A 85 18.09 12.93 -10.28
C VAL A 85 18.22 11.41 -10.20
N LEU A 86 17.15 10.67 -10.44
CA LEU A 86 17.19 9.21 -10.47
C LEU A 86 17.78 8.72 -11.80
N PRO A 87 18.69 7.72 -11.77
CA PRO A 87 19.26 7.13 -12.98
C PRO A 87 18.26 6.19 -13.66
N VAL A 88 17.07 6.70 -13.98
CA VAL A 88 16.04 5.95 -14.71
C VAL A 88 16.32 6.08 -16.22
N ALA A 89 17.44 5.52 -16.67
CA ALA A 89 17.64 5.32 -18.09
C ALA A 89 16.77 4.14 -18.53
N GLN A 90 16.12 4.28 -19.70
CA GLN A 90 15.14 3.31 -20.22
C GLN A 90 15.68 1.88 -20.41
N ASP A 91 16.99 1.68 -20.35
CA ASP A 91 17.65 0.41 -20.59
C ASP A 91 18.45 -0.12 -19.38
N GLN A 92 18.30 0.47 -18.21
CA GLN A 92 18.98 0.01 -16.99
C GLN A 92 18.02 -0.56 -15.98
N ASP A 93 18.45 -1.65 -15.33
CA ASP A 93 17.71 -2.23 -14.21
C ASP A 93 17.58 -1.24 -13.07
N PHE A 94 16.35 -0.95 -12.68
CA PHE A 94 16.05 -0.14 -11.51
C PHE A 94 16.00 -1.06 -10.28
N ARG A 95 17.03 -0.97 -9.44
CA ARG A 95 17.15 -1.80 -8.25
C ARG A 95 16.56 -1.08 -7.05
N VAL A 96 15.69 -1.76 -6.32
CA VAL A 96 15.00 -1.23 -5.15
C VAL A 96 15.29 -2.12 -3.95
N LEU A 97 15.68 -1.48 -2.84
CA LEU A 97 15.79 -2.11 -1.54
C LEU A 97 14.77 -1.47 -0.61
N ASP A 98 13.81 -2.25 -0.13
CA ASP A 98 12.77 -1.80 0.80
C ASP A 98 13.05 -2.37 2.18
N LEU A 99 13.56 -1.54 3.09
CA LEU A 99 13.86 -1.91 4.47
C LEU A 99 12.63 -1.70 5.36
N GLY A 100 12.20 -2.74 6.04
CA GLY A 100 11.01 -2.69 6.88
C GLY A 100 9.72 -2.55 6.06
N GLY A 101 9.68 -3.16 4.87
CA GLY A 101 8.64 -2.95 3.87
C GLY A 101 7.22 -3.36 4.24
N GLY A 102 7.03 -4.05 5.39
CA GLY A 102 5.71 -4.50 5.83
C GLY A 102 4.97 -5.29 4.74
N PRO A 103 3.75 -4.87 4.33
CA PRO A 103 3.01 -5.55 3.27
C PRO A 103 3.53 -5.27 1.85
N GLY A 104 4.70 -4.64 1.72
CA GLY A 104 5.29 -4.33 0.42
C GLY A 104 4.80 -3.02 -0.20
N THR A 105 4.28 -2.10 0.60
CA THR A 105 3.73 -0.82 0.11
C THR A 105 4.74 -0.01 -0.69
N GLY A 106 6.00 0.07 -0.23
CA GLY A 106 7.06 0.76 -0.94
C GLY A 106 7.35 0.14 -2.30
N VAL A 107 7.52 -1.17 -2.34
CA VAL A 107 7.78 -1.92 -3.58
C VAL A 107 6.62 -1.78 -4.56
N LEU A 108 5.38 -1.92 -4.09
CA LEU A 108 4.19 -1.73 -4.93
C LEU A 108 4.10 -0.32 -5.49
N GLY A 109 4.42 0.69 -4.67
CA GLY A 109 4.45 2.08 -5.09
C GLY A 109 5.46 2.32 -6.22
N VAL A 110 6.67 1.77 -6.08
CA VAL A 110 7.70 1.86 -7.11
C VAL A 110 7.30 1.13 -8.39
N LEU A 111 6.79 -0.09 -8.28
CA LEU A 111 6.36 -0.88 -9.44
C LEU A 111 5.25 -0.18 -10.22
N ASP A 112 4.21 0.29 -9.54
CA ASP A 112 3.10 1.00 -10.18
C ASP A 112 3.56 2.31 -10.83
N TRP A 113 4.47 3.03 -10.19
CA TRP A 113 5.09 4.23 -10.74
C TRP A 113 5.91 3.94 -11.99
N CYS A 114 6.75 2.91 -11.98
CA CYS A 114 7.52 2.48 -13.14
C CYS A 114 6.61 2.10 -14.30
N LEU A 115 5.54 1.36 -14.03
CA LEU A 115 4.55 0.97 -15.04
C LEU A 115 3.86 2.19 -15.66
N SER A 116 3.53 3.21 -14.87
CA SER A 116 2.88 4.43 -15.34
C SER A 116 3.80 5.31 -16.20
N LYS A 117 5.11 5.25 -15.96
CA LYS A 117 6.13 6.02 -16.73
C LYS A 117 6.67 5.28 -17.92
N SER A 118 6.54 3.97 -17.97
CA SER A 118 7.06 3.13 -19.04
C SER A 118 6.04 3.01 -20.17
N ALA A 119 6.44 3.33 -21.39
CA ALA A 119 5.66 3.03 -22.59
C ALA A 119 5.69 1.53 -22.95
N ARG A 120 6.51 0.73 -22.25
CA ARG A 120 6.61 -0.71 -22.42
C ARG A 120 6.19 -1.42 -21.15
N PRO A 121 5.36 -2.49 -21.23
CA PRO A 121 5.10 -3.33 -20.08
C PRO A 121 6.43 -3.96 -19.61
N PRO A 122 6.62 -4.17 -18.30
CA PRO A 122 7.80 -4.88 -17.82
C PRO A 122 7.82 -6.28 -18.41
N SER A 123 8.97 -6.65 -18.91
CA SER A 123 9.23 -8.02 -19.35
C SER A 123 9.34 -8.97 -18.17
#